data_84dce85175c4eb70c7d6cd2e88c325a0
#
_entry.id   84dce85175c4eb70c7d6cd2e88c325a0
#
_cell.length_a   1.000
_cell.length_b   1.000
_cell.length_c   1.000
_cell.angle_alpha   90.00
_cell.angle_beta   90.00
_cell.angle_gamma   90.00
#
_symmetry.space_group_name_H-M   'P 1'
#
loop_
_entity.id
_entity.type
_entity.pdbx_description
1 polymer ?
#
loop_
_entity_poly.entity_id
_entity_poly.type
_entity_poly.pdbx_seq_one_letter_code
_entity_poly.pdbx_strand_id
1 'polypeptide(L)'
;MTDPYFYIPILSATAIAIVRLVEIGTRRNLIAGSVREKWSLRSFLMVGMIMLSGSIIEFVLENQRLSWPTFTIGWACALTSFAIRRRAIAALGKFWSLHVEIRDCHQFVQSGPFRFVRHPAYLSMLLELLAGGLILNATIMLLVFPLLFFPVLLWRIRMEEKALMEKFGDSYRDYQRRIPALIPSPWRKL
;
A
#
# COMPACT_ATOMS: atom_id res chain seq x y z
N MET A 1 30.84 8.01 -20.46
CA MET A 1 29.81 7.02 -20.86
C MET A 1 28.97 6.73 -19.63
N THR A 2 27.68 7.03 -19.68
CA THR A 2 26.74 6.85 -18.56
C THR A 2 26.46 5.36 -18.41
N ASP A 3 26.83 4.81 -17.25
CA ASP A 3 26.62 3.39 -16.94
C ASP A 3 25.10 3.09 -16.86
N PRO A 4 24.52 2.27 -17.74
CA PRO A 4 23.10 1.94 -17.73
C PRO A 4 22.68 1.25 -16.42
N TYR A 5 23.56 0.53 -15.76
CA TYR A 5 23.31 -0.14 -14.48
C TYR A 5 23.07 0.85 -13.33
N PHE A 6 23.47 2.11 -13.49
CA PHE A 6 23.14 3.19 -12.56
C PHE A 6 21.71 3.72 -12.77
N TYR A 7 21.26 3.87 -14.01
CA TYR A 7 19.96 4.49 -14.29
C TYR A 7 18.78 3.52 -14.20
N ILE A 8 18.97 2.24 -14.49
CA ILE A 8 17.90 1.23 -14.50
C ILE A 8 17.13 1.19 -13.16
N PRO A 9 17.76 1.12 -11.97
CA PRO A 9 17.05 1.13 -10.70
C PRO A 9 16.25 2.41 -10.45
N ILE A 10 16.85 3.57 -10.75
CA ILE A 10 16.19 4.89 -10.57
C ILE A 10 14.96 5.00 -11.46
N LEU A 11 15.10 4.68 -12.75
CA LEU A 11 13.98 4.72 -13.70
C LEU A 11 12.88 3.73 -13.31
N SER A 12 13.24 2.54 -12.84
CA SER A 12 12.29 1.54 -12.37
C SER A 12 11.49 2.03 -11.15
N ALA A 13 12.16 2.54 -10.12
CA ALA A 13 11.50 3.05 -8.92
C ALA A 13 10.62 4.27 -9.23
N THR A 14 11.11 5.16 -10.07
CA THR A 14 10.35 6.34 -10.53
C THR A 14 9.13 5.94 -11.35
N ALA A 15 9.26 4.96 -12.26
CA ALA A 15 8.12 4.46 -13.04
C ALA A 15 7.03 3.85 -12.15
N ILE A 16 7.39 3.06 -11.14
CA ILE A 16 6.44 2.52 -10.16
C ILE A 16 5.71 3.66 -9.44
N ALA A 17 6.43 4.69 -9.00
CA ALA A 17 5.84 5.86 -8.34
C ALA A 17 4.90 6.64 -9.27
N ILE A 18 5.27 6.84 -10.53
CA ILE A 18 4.41 7.50 -11.53
C ILE A 18 3.12 6.71 -11.75
N VAL A 19 3.21 5.39 -11.92
CA VAL A 19 2.01 4.53 -12.06
C VAL A 19 1.11 4.68 -10.85
N ARG A 20 1.68 4.78 -9.65
CA ARG A 20 0.93 5.02 -8.42
C ARG A 20 0.23 6.38 -8.42
N LEU A 21 0.93 7.45 -8.77
CA LEU A 21 0.37 8.80 -8.83
C LEU A 21 -0.77 8.90 -9.85
N VAL A 22 -0.59 8.31 -11.03
CA VAL A 22 -1.64 8.21 -12.06
C VAL A 22 -2.86 7.47 -11.52
N GLU A 23 -2.66 6.35 -10.82
CA GLU A 23 -3.77 5.59 -10.21
C GLU A 23 -4.53 6.42 -9.18
N ILE A 24 -3.83 7.16 -8.31
CA ILE A 24 -4.42 8.06 -7.30
C ILE A 24 -5.21 9.19 -7.99
N GLY A 25 -4.67 9.76 -9.05
CA GLY A 25 -5.30 10.84 -9.81
C GLY A 25 -6.46 10.40 -10.72
N THR A 26 -6.61 9.09 -10.96
CA THR A 26 -7.67 8.59 -11.86
C THR A 26 -9.04 8.76 -11.21
N ARG A 27 -9.88 9.59 -11.84
CA ARG A 27 -11.28 9.76 -11.43
C ARG A 27 -12.06 8.48 -11.71
N ARG A 28 -12.78 8.01 -10.71
CA ARG A 28 -13.68 6.85 -10.81
C ARG A 28 -15.10 7.30 -10.46
N ASN A 29 -16.10 6.63 -11.04
CA ASN A 29 -17.51 6.86 -10.70
C ASN A 29 -17.78 6.28 -9.29
N LEU A 30 -17.45 7.08 -8.27
CA LEU A 30 -17.57 6.73 -6.87
C LEU A 30 -18.83 7.36 -6.29
N ILE A 31 -19.49 6.63 -5.40
CA ILE A 31 -20.57 7.20 -4.62
C ILE A 31 -19.97 8.17 -3.61
N ALA A 32 -20.45 9.40 -3.54
CA ALA A 32 -20.00 10.38 -2.55
C ALA A 32 -20.37 9.89 -1.13
N GLY A 33 -19.43 10.04 -0.20
CA GLY A 33 -19.63 9.72 1.22
C GLY A 33 -19.10 10.84 2.11
N SER A 34 -19.44 10.82 3.39
CA SER A 34 -18.86 11.74 4.37
C SER A 34 -17.39 11.35 4.62
N VAL A 35 -16.47 12.24 4.24
CA VAL A 35 -15.04 12.04 4.50
C VAL A 35 -14.78 12.29 5.98
N ARG A 36 -14.48 11.23 6.73
CA ARG A 36 -14.17 11.32 8.16
C ARG A 36 -12.76 11.83 8.45
N GLU A 37 -11.84 11.64 7.48
CA GLU A 37 -10.45 11.94 7.74
C GLU A 37 -9.65 12.15 6.43
N LYS A 38 -8.90 13.28 6.36
CA LYS A 38 -8.07 13.65 5.20
C LYS A 38 -6.57 13.55 5.49
N TRP A 39 -6.17 13.59 6.76
CA TRP A 39 -4.77 13.69 7.17
C TRP A 39 -3.97 12.42 6.87
N SER A 40 -4.60 11.25 7.04
CA SER A 40 -3.91 9.97 6.82
C SER A 40 -3.47 9.77 5.37
N LEU A 41 -4.27 10.21 4.39
CA LEU A 41 -3.83 10.17 3.00
C LEU A 41 -2.60 11.05 2.77
N ARG A 42 -2.60 12.26 3.33
CA ARG A 42 -1.44 13.17 3.25
C ARG A 42 -0.22 12.56 3.91
N SER A 43 -0.38 11.97 5.09
CA SER A 43 0.71 11.28 5.80
C SER A 43 1.28 10.12 4.99
N PHE A 44 0.45 9.29 4.34
CA PHE A 44 0.91 8.24 3.44
C PHE A 44 1.68 8.78 2.24
N LEU A 45 1.18 9.85 1.61
CA LEU A 45 1.88 10.49 0.50
C LEU A 45 3.23 11.05 0.95
N MET A 46 3.29 11.70 2.11
CA MET A 46 4.54 12.20 2.70
C MET A 46 5.54 11.06 2.96
N VAL A 47 5.10 9.98 3.61
CA VAL A 47 5.96 8.81 3.85
C VAL A 47 6.45 8.23 2.54
N GLY A 48 5.56 8.07 1.53
CA GLY A 48 5.93 7.60 0.21
C GLY A 48 6.97 8.49 -0.47
N MET A 49 6.81 9.81 -0.39
CA MET A 49 7.77 10.79 -0.92
C MET A 49 9.12 10.72 -0.20
N ILE A 50 9.12 10.65 1.13
CA ILE A 50 10.35 10.52 1.94
C ILE A 50 11.09 9.23 1.57
N MET A 51 10.35 8.12 1.47
CA MET A 51 10.94 6.82 1.11
C MET A 51 11.54 6.82 -0.29
N LEU A 52 10.82 7.34 -1.28
CA LEU A 52 11.32 7.39 -2.66
C LEU A 52 12.54 8.31 -2.78
N SER A 53 12.44 9.55 -2.29
CA SER A 53 13.54 10.52 -2.36
C SER A 53 14.75 10.06 -1.55
N GLY A 54 14.53 9.57 -0.32
CA GLY A 54 15.59 9.05 0.54
C GLY A 54 16.30 7.84 -0.09
N SER A 55 15.55 6.91 -0.68
CA SER A 55 16.14 5.76 -1.37
C SER A 55 16.95 6.15 -2.62
N ILE A 56 16.50 7.16 -3.37
CA ILE A 56 17.26 7.69 -4.51
C ILE A 56 18.53 8.39 -4.03
N ILE A 57 18.43 9.21 -2.98
CA ILE A 57 19.57 9.92 -2.40
C ILE A 57 20.60 8.91 -1.87
N GLU A 58 20.17 7.91 -1.10
CA GLU A 58 21.05 6.84 -0.60
C GLU A 58 21.76 6.12 -1.76
N PHE A 59 21.00 5.72 -2.80
CA PHE A 59 21.55 5.06 -3.98
C PHE A 59 22.64 5.89 -4.67
N VAL A 60 22.41 7.21 -4.79
CA VAL A 60 23.37 8.14 -5.45
C VAL A 60 24.57 8.41 -4.56
N LEU A 61 24.38 8.72 -3.27
CA LEU A 61 25.45 9.09 -2.35
C LEU A 61 26.38 7.92 -2.03
N GLU A 62 25.84 6.72 -1.91
CA GLU A 62 26.64 5.51 -1.68
C GLU A 62 27.21 4.91 -2.97
N ASN A 63 26.99 5.58 -4.12
CA ASN A 63 27.41 5.10 -5.44
C ASN A 63 26.99 3.64 -5.68
N GLN A 64 25.78 3.32 -5.26
CA GLN A 64 25.22 1.98 -5.37
C GLN A 64 25.09 1.57 -6.84
N ARG A 65 25.20 0.28 -7.09
CA ARG A 65 25.00 -0.31 -8.41
C ARG A 65 23.83 -1.27 -8.41
N LEU A 66 23.35 -1.58 -9.58
CA LEU A 66 22.31 -2.59 -9.75
C LEU A 66 22.72 -3.92 -9.11
N SER A 67 21.98 -4.32 -8.10
CA SER A 67 22.07 -5.65 -7.49
C SER A 67 20.93 -6.51 -8.05
N TRP A 68 21.25 -7.47 -8.89
CA TRP A 68 20.22 -8.32 -9.52
C TRP A 68 19.31 -9.05 -8.53
N PRO A 69 19.80 -9.60 -7.40
CA PRO A 69 18.94 -10.26 -6.43
C PRO A 69 17.89 -9.30 -5.81
N THR A 70 18.34 -8.14 -5.29
CA THR A 70 17.44 -7.16 -4.68
C THR A 70 16.49 -6.53 -5.70
N PHE A 71 16.98 -6.27 -6.91
CA PHE A 71 16.20 -5.73 -8.02
C PHE A 71 15.08 -6.68 -8.46
N THR A 72 15.38 -7.97 -8.64
CA THR A 72 14.36 -8.96 -9.04
C THR A 72 13.33 -9.19 -7.94
N ILE A 73 13.75 -9.26 -6.66
CA ILE A 73 12.82 -9.36 -5.53
C ILE A 73 11.96 -8.09 -5.44
N GLY A 74 12.56 -6.91 -5.63
CA GLY A 74 11.84 -5.64 -5.64
C GLY A 74 10.76 -5.59 -6.73
N TRP A 75 11.06 -6.02 -7.94
CA TRP A 75 10.07 -6.13 -9.00
C TRP A 75 8.99 -7.17 -8.71
N ALA A 76 9.33 -8.30 -8.12
CA ALA A 76 8.34 -9.28 -7.67
C ALA A 76 7.36 -8.68 -6.63
N CYS A 77 7.89 -7.90 -5.67
CA CYS A 77 7.08 -7.15 -4.70
C CYS A 77 6.16 -6.13 -5.40
N ALA A 78 6.70 -5.35 -6.37
CA ALA A 78 5.93 -4.36 -7.11
C ALA A 78 4.78 -5.00 -7.91
N LEU A 79 5.06 -6.05 -8.66
CA LEU A 79 4.06 -6.77 -9.45
C LEU A 79 2.98 -7.40 -8.57
N THR A 80 3.38 -7.97 -7.43
CA THR A 80 2.45 -8.53 -6.43
C THR A 80 1.58 -7.42 -5.83
N SER A 81 2.18 -6.28 -5.49
CA SER A 81 1.44 -5.08 -5.03
C SER A 81 0.38 -4.66 -6.03
N PHE A 82 0.74 -4.48 -7.30
CA PHE A 82 -0.22 -4.11 -8.35
C PHE A 82 -1.34 -5.13 -8.51
N ALA A 83 -1.02 -6.43 -8.48
CA ALA A 83 -2.01 -7.49 -8.61
C ALA A 83 -3.01 -7.49 -7.45
N ILE A 84 -2.53 -7.41 -6.20
CA ILE A 84 -3.38 -7.35 -5.00
C ILE A 84 -4.28 -6.12 -5.06
N ARG A 85 -3.70 -4.97 -5.37
CA ARG A 85 -4.41 -3.70 -5.39
C ARG A 85 -5.49 -3.66 -6.47
N ARG A 86 -5.19 -4.07 -7.70
CA ARG A 86 -6.19 -4.13 -8.77
C ARG A 86 -7.36 -5.02 -8.40
N ARG A 87 -7.09 -6.18 -7.78
CA ARG A 87 -8.14 -7.09 -7.31
C ARG A 87 -8.94 -6.49 -6.15
N ALA A 88 -8.28 -5.77 -5.22
CA ALA A 88 -8.96 -5.09 -4.13
C ALA A 88 -9.90 -3.98 -4.63
N ILE A 89 -9.42 -3.16 -5.57
CA ILE A 89 -10.21 -2.11 -6.21
C ILE A 89 -11.40 -2.71 -6.98
N ALA A 90 -11.17 -3.79 -7.74
CA ALA A 90 -12.23 -4.46 -8.48
C ALA A 90 -13.30 -5.05 -7.56
N ALA A 91 -12.90 -5.65 -6.42
CA ALA A 91 -13.82 -6.20 -5.44
C ALA A 91 -14.64 -5.11 -4.73
N LEU A 92 -14.07 -3.95 -4.45
CA LEU A 92 -14.78 -2.82 -3.84
C LEU A 92 -15.65 -2.06 -4.84
N GLY A 93 -15.28 -2.06 -6.13
CA GLY A 93 -16.04 -1.39 -7.18
C GLY A 93 -16.33 0.09 -6.83
N LYS A 94 -17.61 0.45 -6.83
CA LYS A 94 -18.09 1.80 -6.50
C LYS A 94 -17.83 2.24 -5.04
N PHE A 95 -17.50 1.30 -4.15
CA PHE A 95 -17.18 1.60 -2.75
C PHE A 95 -15.70 1.88 -2.51
N TRP A 96 -14.86 1.76 -3.52
CA TRP A 96 -13.46 2.13 -3.39
C TRP A 96 -13.30 3.60 -2.99
N SER A 97 -12.46 3.89 -2.00
CA SER A 97 -12.09 5.24 -1.61
C SER A 97 -10.63 5.30 -1.16
N LEU A 98 -9.99 6.44 -1.43
CA LEU A 98 -8.69 6.78 -0.87
C LEU A 98 -8.79 7.34 0.56
N HIS A 99 -9.97 7.82 0.93
CA HIS A 99 -10.28 8.34 2.26
C HIS A 99 -11.03 7.31 3.10
N VAL A 100 -10.99 7.48 4.42
CA VAL A 100 -11.87 6.73 5.32
C VAL A 100 -13.26 7.34 5.19
N GLU A 101 -14.09 6.72 4.36
CA GLU A 101 -15.48 7.16 4.07
C GLU A 101 -16.46 6.06 4.42
N ILE A 102 -17.54 6.43 5.09
CA ILE A 102 -18.68 5.57 5.29
C ILE A 102 -19.86 6.15 4.49
N ARG A 103 -20.44 5.31 3.64
CA ARG A 103 -21.56 5.65 2.76
C ARG A 103 -22.84 5.01 3.28
N ASP A 104 -24.02 5.64 3.05
CA ASP A 104 -25.27 5.14 3.60
C ASP A 104 -25.61 3.73 3.12
N CYS A 105 -25.38 3.41 1.86
CA CYS A 105 -25.55 2.08 1.27
C CYS A 105 -24.26 1.23 1.28
N HIS A 106 -23.32 1.51 2.19
CA HIS A 106 -22.05 0.78 2.24
C HIS A 106 -22.27 -0.67 2.66
N GLN A 107 -21.71 -1.59 1.88
CA GLN A 107 -21.57 -3.01 2.23
C GLN A 107 -20.08 -3.29 2.42
N PHE A 108 -19.70 -3.93 3.52
CA PHE A 108 -18.33 -4.36 3.64
C PHE A 108 -18.08 -5.63 2.82
N VAL A 109 -17.04 -5.57 1.99
CA VAL A 109 -16.73 -6.61 1.03
C VAL A 109 -15.87 -7.68 1.69
N GLN A 110 -16.27 -8.95 1.52
CA GLN A 110 -15.53 -10.12 2.01
C GLN A 110 -15.03 -11.01 0.87
N SER A 111 -15.21 -10.61 -0.39
CA SER A 111 -14.81 -11.37 -1.57
C SER A 111 -13.43 -10.95 -2.10
N GLY A 112 -12.90 -11.71 -3.04
CA GLY A 112 -11.59 -11.44 -3.63
C GLY A 112 -10.46 -11.48 -2.58
N PRO A 113 -9.54 -10.49 -2.57
CA PRO A 113 -8.44 -10.47 -1.61
C PRO A 113 -8.89 -10.24 -0.16
N PHE A 114 -10.11 -9.71 0.07
CA PHE A 114 -10.68 -9.49 1.40
C PHE A 114 -11.04 -10.78 2.14
N ARG A 115 -11.05 -11.92 1.45
CA ARG A 115 -11.17 -13.24 2.08
C ARG A 115 -9.89 -13.69 2.79
N PHE A 116 -8.75 -13.11 2.46
CA PHE A 116 -7.44 -13.49 3.01
C PHE A 116 -6.91 -12.48 4.02
N VAL A 117 -7.13 -11.18 3.76
CA VAL A 117 -6.74 -10.07 4.65
C VAL A 117 -7.80 -8.98 4.60
N ARG A 118 -8.02 -8.29 5.73
CA ARG A 118 -9.01 -7.21 5.81
C ARG A 118 -8.60 -5.95 5.06
N HIS A 119 -7.28 -5.70 4.96
CA HIS A 119 -6.74 -4.49 4.37
C HIS A 119 -5.76 -4.77 3.22
N PRO A 120 -6.22 -5.39 2.10
CA PRO A 120 -5.34 -5.74 0.99
C PRO A 120 -4.73 -4.52 0.30
N ALA A 121 -5.42 -3.37 0.32
CA ALA A 121 -4.89 -2.13 -0.22
C ALA A 121 -3.66 -1.64 0.58
N TYR A 122 -3.68 -1.77 1.91
CA TYR A 122 -2.54 -1.40 2.75
C TYR A 122 -1.38 -2.40 2.64
N LEU A 123 -1.69 -3.70 2.50
CA LEU A 123 -0.67 -4.70 2.17
C LEU A 123 0.01 -4.37 0.84
N SER A 124 -0.74 -3.93 -0.17
CA SER A 124 -0.15 -3.52 -1.45
C SER A 124 0.77 -2.30 -1.29
N MET A 125 0.40 -1.32 -0.48
CA MET A 125 1.26 -0.14 -0.21
C MET A 125 2.56 -0.54 0.48
N LEU A 126 2.50 -1.45 1.45
CA LEU A 126 3.67 -1.99 2.14
C LEU A 126 4.63 -2.67 1.15
N LEU A 127 4.11 -3.53 0.28
CA LEU A 127 4.91 -4.21 -0.75
C LEU A 127 5.53 -3.23 -1.75
N GLU A 128 4.82 -2.16 -2.10
CA GLU A 128 5.30 -1.14 -3.04
C GLU A 128 6.45 -0.32 -2.47
N LEU A 129 6.37 0.07 -1.19
CA LEU A 129 7.45 0.78 -0.52
C LEU A 129 8.69 -0.11 -0.33
N LEU A 130 8.48 -1.39 0.03
CA LEU A 130 9.57 -2.37 0.04
C LEU A 130 10.20 -2.54 -1.34
N ALA A 131 9.39 -2.58 -2.40
CA ALA A 131 9.87 -2.69 -3.77
C ALA A 131 10.81 -1.55 -4.15
N GLY A 132 10.44 -0.30 -3.83
CA GLY A 132 11.27 0.88 -4.10
C GLY A 132 12.65 0.80 -3.43
N GLY A 133 12.68 0.47 -2.13
CA GLY A 133 13.93 0.31 -1.38
C GLY A 133 14.80 -0.84 -1.89
N LEU A 134 14.20 -1.98 -2.24
CA LEU A 134 14.92 -3.14 -2.79
C LEU A 134 15.47 -2.87 -4.19
N ILE A 135 14.69 -2.25 -5.08
CA ILE A 135 15.11 -1.90 -6.44
C ILE A 135 16.33 -0.97 -6.41
N LEU A 136 16.33 0.00 -5.49
CA LEU A 136 17.39 0.97 -5.29
C LEU A 136 18.51 0.45 -4.36
N ASN A 137 18.38 -0.77 -3.82
CA ASN A 137 19.33 -1.32 -2.84
C ASN A 137 19.58 -0.39 -1.64
N ALA A 138 18.54 0.37 -1.24
CA ALA A 138 18.59 1.41 -0.22
C ALA A 138 18.38 0.81 1.18
N THR A 139 19.47 0.32 1.77
CA THR A 139 19.45 -0.42 3.04
C THR A 139 19.00 0.44 4.21
N ILE A 140 19.48 1.69 4.30
CA ILE A 140 19.13 2.62 5.38
C ILE A 140 17.63 2.93 5.31
N MET A 141 17.11 3.25 4.12
CA MET A 141 15.69 3.54 3.95
C MET A 141 14.81 2.32 4.24
N LEU A 142 15.25 1.11 3.91
CA LEU A 142 14.55 -0.13 4.29
C LEU A 142 14.48 -0.32 5.82
N LEU A 143 15.49 0.10 6.57
CA LEU A 143 15.48 0.08 8.04
C LEU A 143 14.61 1.20 8.63
N VAL A 144 14.61 2.38 8.01
CA VAL A 144 13.79 3.54 8.43
C VAL A 144 12.31 3.34 8.09
N PHE A 145 12.02 2.61 7.02
CA PHE A 145 10.65 2.38 6.53
C PHE A 145 9.65 1.92 7.60
N PRO A 146 9.94 0.87 8.41
CA PRO A 146 8.99 0.44 9.45
C PRO A 146 8.67 1.53 10.45
N LEU A 147 9.65 2.33 10.85
CA LEU A 147 9.49 3.39 11.85
C LEU A 147 8.57 4.52 11.36
N LEU A 148 8.62 4.86 10.08
CA LEU A 148 7.80 5.91 9.49
C LEU A 148 6.41 5.40 9.08
N PHE A 149 6.35 4.22 8.49
CA PHE A 149 5.13 3.71 7.85
C PHE A 149 4.15 3.04 8.83
N PHE A 150 4.65 2.19 9.73
CA PHE A 150 3.76 1.42 10.62
C PHE A 150 2.93 2.28 11.57
N PRO A 151 3.43 3.35 12.19
CA PRO A 151 2.59 4.19 13.04
C PRO A 151 1.39 4.78 12.29
N VAL A 152 1.63 5.30 11.07
CA VAL A 152 0.59 5.89 10.22
C VAL A 152 -0.39 4.81 9.76
N LEU A 153 0.12 3.64 9.36
CA LEU A 153 -0.67 2.50 8.92
C LEU A 153 -1.59 1.99 10.03
N LEU A 154 -1.04 1.73 11.22
CA LEU A 154 -1.81 1.21 12.35
C LEU A 154 -2.87 2.20 12.82
N TRP A 155 -2.54 3.49 12.86
CA TRP A 155 -3.52 4.52 13.18
C TRP A 155 -4.68 4.52 12.17
N ARG A 156 -4.38 4.47 10.88
CA ARG A 156 -5.38 4.44 9.82
C ARG A 156 -6.25 3.18 9.87
N ILE A 157 -5.65 2.01 10.06
CA ILE A 157 -6.40 0.75 10.23
C ILE A 157 -7.37 0.87 11.40
N ARG A 158 -6.93 1.39 12.56
CA ARG A 158 -7.79 1.56 13.73
C ARG A 158 -8.97 2.49 13.45
N MET A 159 -8.72 3.61 12.76
CA MET A 159 -9.77 4.55 12.37
C MET A 159 -10.81 3.92 11.44
N GLU A 160 -10.35 3.21 10.42
CA GLU A 160 -11.22 2.52 9.46
C GLU A 160 -12.02 1.40 10.12
N GLU A 161 -11.37 0.55 10.92
CA GLU A 161 -12.04 -0.54 11.63
C GLU A 161 -13.05 -0.03 12.66
N LYS A 162 -12.73 1.07 13.37
CA LYS A 162 -13.69 1.73 14.27
C LYS A 162 -14.93 2.17 13.52
N ALA A 163 -14.75 2.83 12.39
CA ALA A 163 -15.85 3.30 11.57
C ALA A 163 -16.71 2.16 10.99
N LEU A 164 -16.06 1.05 10.59
CA LEU A 164 -16.76 -0.15 10.12
C LEU A 164 -17.50 -0.87 11.26
N MET A 165 -16.93 -0.94 12.46
CA MET A 165 -17.62 -1.49 13.64
C MET A 165 -18.81 -0.65 14.06
N GLU A 166 -18.72 0.69 14.01
CA GLU A 166 -19.85 1.58 14.30
C GLU A 166 -21.01 1.33 13.34
N LYS A 167 -20.71 1.02 12.07
CA LYS A 167 -21.75 0.82 11.05
C LYS A 167 -22.32 -0.60 11.02
N PHE A 168 -21.46 -1.62 11.10
CA PHE A 168 -21.85 -3.01 10.85
C PHE A 168 -21.92 -3.88 12.12
N GLY A 169 -21.49 -3.34 13.25
CA GLY A 169 -21.59 -4.00 14.56
C GLY A 169 -20.97 -5.38 14.60
N ASP A 170 -21.74 -6.35 15.09
CA ASP A 170 -21.25 -7.72 15.31
C ASP A 170 -20.86 -8.44 14.01
N SER A 171 -21.50 -8.15 12.88
CA SER A 171 -21.13 -8.73 11.58
C SER A 171 -19.69 -8.42 11.20
N TYR A 172 -19.21 -7.19 11.45
CA TYR A 172 -17.84 -6.82 11.20
C TYR A 172 -16.88 -7.41 12.26
N ARG A 173 -17.32 -7.49 13.51
CA ARG A 173 -16.55 -8.11 14.61
C ARG A 173 -16.28 -9.59 14.33
N ASP A 174 -17.24 -10.33 13.81
CA ASP A 174 -17.08 -11.73 13.43
C ASP A 174 -16.12 -11.89 12.24
N TYR A 175 -16.16 -10.96 11.29
CA TYR A 175 -15.18 -10.91 10.20
C TYR A 175 -13.75 -10.64 10.73
N GLN A 176 -13.59 -9.70 11.69
CA GLN A 176 -12.28 -9.43 12.32
C GLN A 176 -11.71 -10.66 13.05
N ARG A 177 -12.56 -11.47 13.69
CA ARG A 177 -12.12 -12.70 14.38
C ARG A 177 -11.60 -13.75 13.41
N ARG A 178 -12.16 -13.82 12.20
CA ARG A 178 -11.83 -14.83 11.20
C ARG A 178 -10.67 -14.41 10.31
N ILE A 179 -10.62 -13.16 9.86
CA ILE A 179 -9.68 -12.69 8.85
C ILE A 179 -8.64 -11.74 9.50
N PRO A 180 -7.33 -11.95 9.27
CA PRO A 180 -6.29 -11.07 9.79
C PRO A 180 -6.26 -9.72 9.05
N ALA A 181 -5.65 -8.70 9.69
CA ALA A 181 -5.60 -7.35 9.11
C ALA A 181 -4.76 -7.27 7.83
N LEU A 182 -3.51 -7.72 7.87
CA LEU A 182 -2.51 -7.51 6.80
C LEU A 182 -1.84 -8.80 6.33
N ILE A 183 -1.43 -9.66 7.25
CA ILE A 183 -0.64 -10.86 6.92
C ILE A 183 -1.58 -12.05 6.86
N PRO A 184 -1.70 -12.72 5.69
CA PRO A 184 -2.50 -13.95 5.59
C PRO A 184 -2.02 -14.99 6.59
N SER A 185 -2.93 -15.54 7.39
CA SER A 185 -2.58 -16.58 8.34
C SER A 185 -2.99 -17.94 7.76
N PRO A 186 -2.04 -18.84 7.47
CA PRO A 186 -2.34 -20.18 6.97
C PRO A 186 -3.04 -21.07 8.02
N TRP A 187 -3.00 -20.66 9.29
CA TRP A 187 -3.54 -21.42 10.42
C TRP A 187 -4.98 -21.05 10.81
N ARG A 188 -5.55 -20.00 10.26
CA ARG A 188 -6.97 -19.68 10.47
C ARG A 188 -7.80 -20.43 9.44
N LYS A 189 -8.51 -21.47 9.89
CA LYS A 189 -9.49 -22.19 9.06
C LYS A 189 -10.56 -21.18 8.57
N LEU A 190 -10.77 -21.17 7.27
CA LEU A 190 -11.86 -20.46 6.59
C LEU A 190 -13.22 -20.97 7.04
#